data_d7a523ed7db6361566e89f7926b45855
#
_entry.id   d7a523ed7db6361566e89f7926b45855
#
_cell.length_a   1.000
_cell.length_b   1.000
_cell.length_c   1.000
_cell.angle_alpha   90.00
_cell.angle_beta   90.00
_cell.angle_gamma   90.00
#
_symmetry.space_group_name_H-M   'P 1'
#
loop_
_entity.id
_entity.type
_entity.pdbx_description
1 polymer ?
#
loop_
_entity_poly.entity_id
_entity_poly.type
_entity_poly.pdbx_seq_one_letter_code
_entity_poly.pdbx_strand_id
1 'polypeptide(L)'
;AEGAPLETAILETAVPGMAIAPSTLDLLGLELEIATDRERTFRLRKAISALHTSQITNSVDAFTYILIDCPPSLNLITINAMAAADAVVVPLQCEFFALEGLGQLLKTVDQVRQALNPNLLIHGVVLTMFD
;
A
#
# COMPACT_ATOMS: atom_id res chain seq x y z
N ALA A 1 11.73 -13.07 4.44
CA ALA A 1 12.29 -12.19 3.39
C ALA A 1 13.00 -10.98 4.01
N GLU A 2 14.09 -11.23 4.73
CA GLU A 2 14.91 -10.16 5.32
C GLU A 2 15.69 -9.47 4.19
N GLY A 3 15.31 -8.21 3.88
CA GLY A 3 16.17 -7.29 3.17
C GLY A 3 16.32 -7.48 1.65
N ALA A 4 15.55 -8.33 1.00
CA ALA A 4 15.58 -8.42 -0.46
C ALA A 4 15.02 -7.13 -1.08
N PRO A 5 15.70 -6.52 -2.08
CA PRO A 5 15.18 -5.34 -2.76
C PRO A 5 13.83 -5.63 -3.43
N LEU A 6 12.92 -4.63 -3.41
CA LEU A 6 11.59 -4.77 -4.02
C LEU A 6 11.66 -5.12 -5.52
N GLU A 7 12.70 -4.66 -6.20
CA GLU A 7 13.00 -4.97 -7.61
C GLU A 7 13.01 -6.47 -7.90
N THR A 8 13.49 -7.29 -6.96
CA THR A 8 13.58 -8.74 -7.15
C THR A 8 12.23 -9.46 -7.14
N ALA A 9 11.19 -8.77 -6.64
CA ALA A 9 9.82 -9.27 -6.61
C ALA A 9 8.96 -8.76 -7.78
N ILE A 10 9.47 -7.85 -8.60
CA ILE A 10 8.74 -7.26 -9.71
C ILE A 10 8.79 -8.19 -10.91
N LEU A 11 7.63 -8.50 -11.46
CA LEU A 11 7.43 -9.32 -12.64
C LEU A 11 6.75 -8.49 -13.73
N GLU A 12 7.20 -8.66 -14.97
CA GLU A 12 6.51 -8.10 -16.12
C GLU A 12 5.17 -8.81 -16.35
N THR A 13 4.20 -8.09 -16.86
CA THR A 13 2.90 -8.64 -17.23
C THR A 13 2.71 -8.64 -18.76
N ALA A 14 1.66 -9.29 -19.24
CA ALA A 14 1.29 -9.24 -20.65
C ALA A 14 0.79 -7.85 -21.12
N VAL A 15 0.52 -6.93 -20.16
CA VAL A 15 0.07 -5.58 -20.46
C VAL A 15 1.29 -4.67 -20.57
N PRO A 16 1.53 -4.03 -21.73
CA PRO A 16 2.66 -3.12 -21.90
C PRO A 16 2.69 -1.99 -20.86
N GLY A 17 3.84 -1.77 -20.24
CA GLY A 17 4.03 -0.74 -19.20
C GLY A 17 3.44 -1.08 -17.83
N MET A 18 2.92 -2.29 -17.63
CA MET A 18 2.41 -2.77 -16.35
C MET A 18 3.28 -3.89 -15.81
N ALA A 19 3.73 -3.74 -14.57
CA ALA A 19 4.44 -4.78 -13.83
C ALA A 19 3.68 -5.09 -12.52
N ILE A 20 3.96 -6.24 -11.92
CA ILE A 20 3.34 -6.66 -10.67
C ILE A 20 4.39 -7.14 -9.67
N ALA A 21 4.23 -6.79 -8.41
CA ALA A 21 4.92 -7.40 -7.29
C ALA A 21 3.92 -8.23 -6.48
N PRO A 22 3.83 -9.55 -6.73
CA PRO A 22 2.85 -10.38 -6.05
C PRO A 22 3.23 -10.57 -4.58
N SER A 23 2.22 -10.61 -3.69
CA SER A 23 2.38 -11.03 -2.31
C SER A 23 2.01 -12.51 -2.15
N THR A 24 2.58 -13.15 -1.12
CA THR A 24 2.23 -14.51 -0.70
C THR A 24 1.57 -14.49 0.67
N LEU A 25 0.98 -15.61 1.08
CA LEU A 25 0.41 -15.77 2.42
C LEU A 25 1.45 -15.58 3.54
N ASP A 26 2.74 -15.75 3.23
CA ASP A 26 3.83 -15.51 4.18
C ASP A 26 3.89 -14.06 4.66
N LEU A 27 3.34 -13.12 3.87
CA LEU A 27 3.24 -11.71 4.27
C LEU A 27 2.38 -11.53 5.53
N LEU A 28 1.40 -12.40 5.77
CA LEU A 28 0.60 -12.39 6.99
C LEU A 28 1.43 -12.76 8.23
N GLY A 29 2.44 -13.64 8.06
CA GLY A 29 3.39 -13.99 9.13
C GLY A 29 4.36 -12.86 9.49
N LEU A 30 4.58 -11.93 8.57
CA LEU A 30 5.51 -10.82 8.76
C LEU A 30 5.17 -9.96 9.99
N GLU A 31 3.89 -9.82 10.33
CA GLU A 31 3.46 -9.03 11.50
C GLU A 31 4.09 -9.54 12.81
N LEU A 32 4.22 -10.85 12.94
CA LEU A 32 4.84 -11.48 14.11
C LEU A 32 6.37 -11.32 14.10
N GLU A 33 6.98 -11.48 12.92
CA GLU A 33 8.44 -11.37 12.76
C GLU A 33 8.95 -9.97 13.04
N ILE A 34 8.20 -8.93 12.63
CA ILE A 34 8.62 -7.54 12.78
C ILE A 34 8.00 -6.84 14.00
N ALA A 35 7.37 -7.59 14.91
CA ALA A 35 6.70 -7.02 16.09
C ALA A 35 7.61 -6.13 16.94
N THR A 36 8.90 -6.43 17.03
CA THR A 36 9.90 -5.69 17.77
C THR A 36 10.61 -4.59 16.98
N ASP A 37 10.41 -4.53 15.66
CA ASP A 37 11.01 -3.51 14.81
C ASP A 37 10.32 -2.16 15.02
N ARG A 38 11.09 -1.15 15.44
CA ARG A 38 10.59 0.22 15.65
C ARG A 38 10.14 0.89 14.37
N GLU A 39 10.67 0.46 13.22
CA GLU A 39 10.37 1.02 11.90
C GLU A 39 9.40 0.16 11.09
N ARG A 40 8.79 -0.84 11.74
CA ARG A 40 7.88 -1.81 11.11
C ARG A 40 6.77 -1.19 10.25
N THR A 41 6.31 0.00 10.59
CA THR A 41 5.25 0.72 9.85
C THR A 41 5.76 1.43 8.59
N PHE A 42 7.09 1.56 8.40
CA PHE A 42 7.70 2.27 7.29
C PHE A 42 8.46 1.35 6.32
N ARG A 43 8.39 0.03 6.50
CA ARG A 43 9.14 -0.91 5.65
C ARG A 43 8.80 -0.79 4.17
N LEU A 44 7.51 -0.71 3.84
CA LEU A 44 7.08 -0.56 2.45
C LEU A 44 7.50 0.79 1.86
N ARG A 45 7.36 1.87 2.63
CA ARG A 45 7.82 3.20 2.22
C ARG A 45 9.31 3.22 1.88
N LYS A 46 10.14 2.58 2.72
CA LYS A 46 11.58 2.45 2.47
C LYS A 46 11.87 1.63 1.21
N ALA A 47 11.16 0.52 1.02
CA ALA A 47 11.33 -0.34 -0.15
C ALA A 47 10.97 0.39 -1.46
N ILE A 48 9.87 1.14 -1.48
CA ILE A 48 9.45 1.95 -2.63
C ILE A 48 10.46 3.09 -2.90
N SER A 49 10.93 3.76 -1.85
CA SER A 49 11.93 4.83 -2.01
C SER A 49 13.25 4.30 -2.57
N ALA A 50 13.69 3.12 -2.12
CA ALA A 50 14.89 2.46 -2.64
C ALA A 50 14.71 2.06 -4.10
N LEU A 51 13.56 1.50 -4.49
CA LEU A 51 13.23 1.16 -5.87
C LEU A 51 13.32 2.40 -6.78
N HIS A 52 12.67 3.50 -6.40
CA HIS A 52 12.67 4.73 -7.17
C HIS A 52 14.09 5.30 -7.34
N THR A 53 14.90 5.28 -6.28
CA THR A 53 16.30 5.71 -6.33
C THR A 53 17.12 4.84 -7.29
N SER A 54 16.93 3.52 -7.26
CA SER A 54 17.61 2.57 -8.14
C SER A 54 17.24 2.82 -9.60
N GLN A 55 15.96 3.01 -9.91
CA GLN A 55 15.49 3.30 -11.27
C GLN A 55 16.13 4.58 -11.83
N ILE A 56 16.16 5.66 -11.06
CA ILE A 56 16.81 6.91 -11.47
C ILE A 56 18.30 6.70 -11.70
N THR A 57 18.99 6.02 -10.78
CA THR A 57 20.44 5.81 -10.85
C THR A 57 20.84 4.97 -12.07
N ASN A 58 20.04 3.97 -12.39
CA ASN A 58 20.30 3.04 -13.50
C ASN A 58 19.72 3.53 -14.84
N SER A 59 19.15 4.73 -14.90
CA SER A 59 18.49 5.29 -16.10
C SER A 59 17.41 4.37 -16.69
N VAL A 60 16.71 3.65 -15.82
CA VAL A 60 15.56 2.82 -16.18
C VAL A 60 14.30 3.67 -16.02
N ASP A 61 13.33 3.48 -16.89
CA ASP A 61 12.04 4.16 -16.79
C ASP A 61 11.39 3.90 -15.42
N ALA A 62 11.20 4.96 -14.65
CA ALA A 62 10.58 4.87 -13.35
C ALA A 62 9.07 4.66 -13.47
N PHE A 63 8.48 3.91 -12.55
CA PHE A 63 7.03 3.78 -12.49
C PHE A 63 6.38 5.13 -12.21
N THR A 64 5.42 5.49 -13.05
CA THR A 64 4.63 6.72 -12.87
C THR A 64 3.62 6.58 -11.74
N TYR A 65 3.06 5.38 -11.59
CA TYR A 65 2.09 5.04 -10.56
C TYR A 65 2.42 3.71 -9.92
N ILE A 66 2.18 3.61 -8.62
CA ILE A 66 2.23 2.36 -7.85
C ILE A 66 0.88 2.20 -7.17
N LEU A 67 0.14 1.16 -7.53
CA LEU A 67 -1.13 0.80 -6.91
C LEU A 67 -0.90 -0.31 -5.90
N ILE A 68 -1.34 -0.10 -4.67
CA ILE A 68 -1.20 -1.07 -3.57
C ILE A 68 -2.58 -1.60 -3.24
N ASP A 69 -2.84 -2.86 -3.63
CA ASP A 69 -4.06 -3.56 -3.26
C ASP A 69 -3.95 -4.02 -1.79
N CYS A 70 -4.93 -3.64 -0.98
CA CYS A 70 -4.92 -3.89 0.45
C CYS A 70 -6.10 -4.77 0.87
N PRO A 71 -5.89 -5.70 1.82
CA PRO A 71 -6.99 -6.45 2.42
C PRO A 71 -7.93 -5.50 3.18
N PRO A 72 -9.20 -5.90 3.41
CA PRO A 72 -10.18 -5.08 4.13
C PRO A 72 -9.86 -4.91 5.62
N SER A 73 -8.85 -5.61 6.13
CA SER A 73 -8.42 -5.52 7.52
C SER A 73 -7.49 -4.32 7.73
N LEU A 74 -7.68 -3.60 8.83
CA LEU A 74 -6.83 -2.47 9.24
C LEU A 74 -5.67 -2.96 10.11
N ASN A 75 -4.86 -3.85 9.58
CA ASN A 75 -3.69 -4.44 10.23
C ASN A 75 -2.39 -3.71 9.88
N LEU A 76 -1.26 -4.19 10.37
CA LEU A 76 0.06 -3.60 10.12
C LEU A 76 0.41 -3.50 8.63
N ILE A 77 -0.04 -4.44 7.81
CA ILE A 77 0.20 -4.44 6.35
C ILE A 77 -0.51 -3.25 5.70
N THR A 78 -1.79 -3.06 6.02
CA THR A 78 -2.58 -1.92 5.52
C THR A 78 -2.02 -0.58 6.03
N ILE A 79 -1.55 -0.52 7.29
CA ILE A 79 -0.89 0.67 7.84
C ILE A 79 0.42 0.97 7.08
N ASN A 80 1.23 -0.05 6.73
CA ASN A 80 2.42 0.12 5.89
C ASN A 80 2.08 0.72 4.52
N ALA A 81 1.01 0.23 3.88
CA ALA A 81 0.54 0.75 2.61
C ALA A 81 0.16 2.24 2.73
N MET A 82 -0.65 2.61 3.72
CA MET A 82 -1.06 3.99 3.97
C MET A 82 0.11 4.90 4.35
N ALA A 83 1.09 4.40 5.11
CA ALA A 83 2.30 5.15 5.46
C ALA A 83 3.19 5.42 4.23
N ALA A 84 3.13 4.57 3.21
CA ALA A 84 3.90 4.69 1.98
C ALA A 84 3.19 5.47 0.87
N ALA A 85 1.86 5.52 0.89
CA ALA A 85 1.05 6.07 -0.19
C ALA A 85 0.95 7.60 -0.15
N ASP A 86 0.74 8.22 -1.31
CA ASP A 86 0.37 9.63 -1.43
C ASP A 86 -1.14 9.82 -1.23
N ALA A 87 -1.93 8.84 -1.67
CA ALA A 87 -3.38 8.92 -1.57
C ALA A 87 -4.05 7.54 -1.43
N VAL A 88 -5.25 7.55 -0.88
CA VAL A 88 -6.13 6.38 -0.77
C VAL A 88 -7.32 6.56 -1.72
N VAL A 89 -7.61 5.54 -2.51
CA VAL A 89 -8.85 5.38 -3.26
C VAL A 89 -9.69 4.32 -2.55
N VAL A 90 -10.94 4.63 -2.27
CA VAL A 90 -11.83 3.74 -1.52
C VAL A 90 -12.88 3.13 -2.44
N PRO A 91 -12.77 1.86 -2.83
CA PRO A 91 -13.87 1.18 -3.50
C PRO A 91 -14.98 0.88 -2.50
N LEU A 92 -16.20 1.29 -2.81
CA LEU A 92 -17.37 1.16 -1.96
C LEU A 92 -18.51 0.50 -2.74
N GLN A 93 -19.00 -0.62 -2.26
CA GLN A 93 -20.22 -1.22 -2.78
C GLN A 93 -21.44 -0.41 -2.29
N CYS A 94 -22.47 -0.30 -3.14
CA CYS A 94 -23.69 0.45 -2.81
C CYS A 94 -24.61 -0.35 -1.89
N GLU A 95 -24.09 -0.76 -0.71
CA GLU A 95 -24.81 -1.51 0.30
C GLU A 95 -24.87 -0.75 1.63
N PHE A 96 -25.91 -1.04 2.42
CA PHE A 96 -26.16 -0.32 3.69
C PHE A 96 -24.98 -0.39 4.68
N PHE A 97 -24.35 -1.57 4.81
CA PHE A 97 -23.22 -1.76 5.74
C PHE A 97 -21.90 -1.13 5.27
N ALA A 98 -21.79 -0.76 4.00
CA ALA A 98 -20.58 -0.16 3.47
C ALA A 98 -20.25 1.21 4.10
N LEU A 99 -21.27 1.96 4.54
CA LEU A 99 -21.08 3.26 5.19
C LEU A 99 -20.43 3.15 6.58
N GLU A 100 -20.73 2.10 7.32
CA GLU A 100 -20.10 1.86 8.64
C GLU A 100 -18.61 1.57 8.47
N GLY A 101 -18.25 0.70 7.52
CA GLY A 101 -16.86 0.41 7.17
C GLY A 101 -16.10 1.65 6.69
N LEU A 102 -16.75 2.51 5.90
CA LEU A 102 -16.17 3.78 5.46
C LEU A 102 -15.83 4.69 6.65
N GLY A 103 -16.74 4.82 7.63
CA GLY A 103 -16.50 5.62 8.83
C GLY A 103 -15.28 5.16 9.63
N GLN A 104 -15.07 3.83 9.74
CA GLN A 104 -13.92 3.27 10.42
C GLN A 104 -12.62 3.50 9.63
N LEU A 105 -12.67 3.34 8.30
CA LEU A 105 -11.54 3.64 7.43
C LEU A 105 -11.09 5.10 7.53
N LEU A 106 -12.03 6.05 7.51
CA LEU A 106 -11.73 7.48 7.62
C LEU A 106 -11.01 7.81 8.94
N LYS A 107 -11.46 7.24 10.06
CA LYS A 107 -10.77 7.38 11.36
C LYS A 107 -9.34 6.84 11.31
N THR A 108 -9.13 5.69 10.67
CA THR A 108 -7.79 5.11 10.53
C THR A 108 -6.91 5.98 9.65
N VAL A 109 -7.41 6.50 8.54
CA VAL A 109 -6.67 7.45 7.70
C VAL A 109 -6.24 8.68 8.50
N ASP A 110 -7.11 9.24 9.32
CA ASP A 110 -6.77 10.39 10.17
C ASP A 110 -5.70 10.04 11.21
N GLN A 111 -5.75 8.86 11.81
CA GLN A 111 -4.70 8.39 12.73
C GLN A 111 -3.35 8.22 12.01
N VAL A 112 -3.35 7.65 10.80
CA VAL A 112 -2.14 7.51 9.98
C VAL A 112 -1.59 8.89 9.60
N ARG A 113 -2.43 9.84 9.24
CA ARG A 113 -2.01 11.23 8.97
C ARG A 113 -1.31 11.86 10.16
N GLN A 114 -1.88 11.72 11.34
CA GLN A 114 -1.35 12.34 12.55
C GLN A 114 -0.03 11.73 13.00
N ALA A 115 0.13 10.41 12.84
CA ALA A 115 1.24 9.69 13.43
C ALA A 115 2.36 9.30 12.44
N LEU A 116 2.02 9.04 11.17
CA LEU A 116 2.93 8.36 10.24
C LEU A 116 3.10 9.08 8.89
N ASN A 117 2.04 9.66 8.32
CA ASN A 117 2.05 10.24 6.99
C ASN A 117 1.16 11.48 6.89
N PRO A 118 1.64 12.67 7.29
CA PRO A 118 0.86 13.90 7.29
C PRO A 118 0.32 14.31 5.90
N ASN A 119 0.96 13.84 4.83
CA ASN A 119 0.60 14.18 3.46
C ASN A 119 -0.40 13.22 2.82
N LEU A 120 -0.82 12.16 3.52
CA LEU A 120 -1.77 11.19 2.98
C LEU A 120 -3.10 11.84 2.64
N LEU A 121 -3.54 11.71 1.39
CA LEU A 121 -4.80 12.24 0.91
C LEU A 121 -5.85 11.13 0.76
N ILE A 122 -7.12 11.49 0.83
CA ILE A 122 -8.20 10.66 0.29
C ILE A 122 -8.49 11.21 -1.10
N HIS A 123 -8.11 10.44 -2.12
CA HIS A 123 -8.31 10.84 -3.52
C HIS A 123 -9.79 10.81 -3.90
N GLY A 124 -10.52 9.83 -3.38
CA GLY A 124 -11.95 9.72 -3.61
C GLY A 124 -12.52 8.36 -3.22
N VAL A 125 -13.84 8.27 -3.35
CA VAL A 125 -14.61 7.04 -3.20
C VAL A 125 -15.10 6.62 -4.59
N VAL A 126 -14.88 5.37 -4.96
CA VAL A 126 -15.39 4.78 -6.21
C VAL A 126 -16.54 3.86 -5.87
N LEU A 127 -17.72 4.22 -6.31
CA LEU A 127 -18.89 3.35 -6.17
C LEU A 127 -18.77 2.18 -7.13
N THR A 128 -18.80 0.97 -6.58
CA THR A 128 -18.71 -0.27 -7.34
C THR A 128 -20.02 -1.04 -7.22
N MET A 129 -20.30 -1.94 -8.19
CA MET A 129 -21.50 -2.77 -8.24
C MET A 129 -22.79 -1.91 -8.11
N PHE A 130 -22.79 -0.78 -8.80
CA PHE A 130 -23.93 0.12 -8.89
C PHE A 130 -24.83 -0.36 -10.02
N ASP A 131 -26.02 -0.89 -9.69
CA ASP A 131 -27.09 -1.26 -10.60
C ASP A 131 -28.15 -0.16 -10.72
#